data_97c083f692bfabdb941353a9275e133e
#
_entry.id   97c083f692bfabdb941353a9275e133e
#
_cell.length_a   1.000
_cell.length_b   1.000
_cell.length_c   1.000
_cell.angle_alpha   90.00
_cell.angle_beta   90.00
_cell.angle_gamma   90.00
#
_symmetry.space_group_name_H-M   'P 1'
#
loop_
_entity.id
_entity.type
_entity.pdbx_description
1 polymer ?
#
loop_
_entity_poly.entity_id
_entity_poly.type
_entity_poly.pdbx_seq_one_letter_code
_entity_poly.pdbx_strand_id
1 'polypeptide(L)'
;MSCVPVRGCRIGEGRPKVILPIVERTEAAILEKAAAFSTLCADCVEWRVDLFDAAADPGAVVRCLAKLRVLLKEKLLLVTLRTKEEGGSIPVSHEGYLRFLRTVLDTDCADLIDIEFFTAGTDLPALVQDAHTAGVKVVCSNHDFASARSICL
;
A
#
# COMPACT_ATOMS: atom_id res chain seq x y z
N MET A 1 0.62 -4.54 -24.43
CA MET A 1 0.28 -4.27 -23.01
C MET A 1 0.83 -2.91 -22.64
N SER A 2 0.03 -2.06 -22.01
CA SER A 2 0.51 -0.77 -21.53
C SER A 2 1.32 -0.99 -20.24
N CYS A 3 2.55 -0.45 -20.16
CA CYS A 3 3.30 -0.45 -18.91
C CYS A 3 2.93 0.76 -18.04
N VAL A 4 3.08 0.63 -16.73
CA VAL A 4 2.86 1.70 -15.77
C VAL A 4 4.21 2.22 -15.29
N PRO A 5 4.62 3.43 -15.67
CA PRO A 5 5.85 4.02 -15.18
C PRO A 5 5.60 4.59 -13.77
N VAL A 6 6.50 4.29 -12.84
CA VAL A 6 6.49 4.81 -11.47
C VAL A 6 7.92 4.81 -10.92
N ARG A 7 8.39 5.95 -10.42
CA ARG A 7 9.74 6.16 -9.83
C ARG A 7 10.85 5.39 -10.58
N GLY A 8 11.01 5.63 -11.88
CA GLY A 8 12.05 4.97 -12.69
C GLY A 8 11.85 3.47 -12.97
N CYS A 9 10.83 2.86 -12.37
CA CYS A 9 10.44 1.48 -12.64
C CYS A 9 9.32 1.44 -13.70
N ARG A 10 9.28 0.39 -14.53
CA ARG A 10 8.23 0.14 -15.52
C ARG A 10 7.52 -1.18 -15.17
N ILE A 11 6.35 -1.07 -14.53
CA ILE A 11 5.54 -2.24 -14.16
C ILE A 11 4.81 -2.75 -15.41
N GLY A 12 4.86 -4.05 -15.64
CA GLY A 12 4.29 -4.69 -16.85
C GLY A 12 5.27 -4.79 -18.02
N GLU A 13 6.55 -4.42 -17.83
CA GLU A 13 7.59 -4.53 -18.86
C GLU A 13 8.84 -5.21 -18.29
N GLY A 14 9.52 -6.01 -19.13
CA GLY A 14 10.71 -6.75 -18.78
C GLY A 14 10.45 -7.92 -17.83
N ARG A 15 11.34 -8.15 -16.86
CA ARG A 15 11.16 -9.20 -15.84
C ARG A 15 10.02 -8.86 -14.86
N PRO A 16 9.37 -9.88 -14.27
CA PRO A 16 8.43 -9.67 -13.17
C PRO A 16 9.07 -8.84 -12.04
N LYS A 17 8.29 -7.94 -11.45
CA LYS A 17 8.76 -7.11 -10.33
C LYS A 17 8.64 -7.87 -9.02
N VAL A 18 9.66 -7.75 -8.18
CA VAL A 18 9.72 -8.41 -6.87
C VAL A 18 9.27 -7.42 -5.80
N ILE A 19 8.28 -7.83 -5.01
CA ILE A 19 7.75 -7.07 -3.87
C ILE A 19 8.12 -7.81 -2.58
N LEU A 20 8.66 -7.09 -1.59
CA LEU A 20 8.98 -7.60 -0.26
C LEU A 20 8.04 -6.96 0.77
N PRO A 21 7.20 -7.74 1.48
CA PRO A 21 6.29 -7.19 2.48
C PRO A 21 7.00 -6.98 3.83
N ILE A 22 6.75 -5.80 4.45
CA ILE A 22 7.05 -5.51 5.86
C ILE A 22 5.79 -5.83 6.66
N VAL A 23 5.91 -6.78 7.57
CA VAL A 23 4.81 -7.31 8.39
C VAL A 23 5.08 -7.17 9.89
N GLU A 24 6.06 -6.37 10.26
CA GLU A 24 6.46 -6.07 11.62
C GLU A 24 5.44 -5.17 12.32
N ARG A 25 5.38 -5.27 13.65
CA ARG A 25 4.35 -4.61 14.47
C ARG A 25 4.80 -3.26 15.04
N THR A 26 6.07 -3.12 15.39
CA THR A 26 6.60 -1.90 16.01
C THR A 26 7.34 -1.03 14.99
N GLU A 27 7.32 0.29 15.20
CA GLU A 27 8.03 1.23 14.31
C GLU A 27 9.52 0.85 14.19
N ALA A 28 10.17 0.50 15.29
CA ALA A 28 11.59 0.12 15.28
C ALA A 28 11.85 -1.10 14.38
N ALA A 29 11.05 -2.17 14.51
CA ALA A 29 11.19 -3.37 13.69
C ALA A 29 10.85 -3.11 12.22
N ILE A 30 9.84 -2.27 11.94
CA ILE A 30 9.48 -1.85 10.58
C ILE A 30 10.67 -1.14 9.90
N LEU A 31 11.30 -0.19 10.60
CA LEU A 31 12.42 0.57 10.05
C LEU A 31 13.69 -0.29 9.90
N GLU A 32 13.96 -1.20 10.83
CA GLU A 32 15.04 -2.19 10.72
C GLU A 32 14.85 -3.07 9.49
N LYS A 33 13.63 -3.58 9.27
CA LYS A 33 13.29 -4.39 8.11
C LYS A 33 13.43 -3.60 6.81
N ALA A 34 12.96 -2.34 6.79
CA ALA A 34 13.10 -1.46 5.63
C ALA A 34 14.58 -1.22 5.28
N ALA A 35 15.43 -0.98 6.29
CA ALA A 35 16.85 -0.81 6.09
C ALA A 35 17.50 -2.07 5.48
N ALA A 36 17.15 -3.26 5.97
CA ALA A 36 17.59 -4.53 5.40
C ALA A 36 17.10 -4.68 3.94
N PHE A 37 15.82 -4.42 3.68
CA PHE A 37 15.24 -4.53 2.34
C PHE A 37 15.79 -3.50 1.34
N SER A 38 16.26 -2.34 1.81
CA SER A 38 16.85 -1.31 0.96
C SER A 38 18.08 -1.80 0.19
N THR A 39 18.78 -2.80 0.71
CA THR A 39 20.00 -3.36 0.11
C THR A 39 19.74 -4.59 -0.77
N LEU A 40 18.54 -5.18 -0.71
CA LEU A 40 18.21 -6.38 -1.48
C LEU A 40 17.83 -6.04 -2.93
N CYS A 41 17.97 -7.02 -3.83
CA CYS A 41 17.58 -6.90 -5.22
C CYS A 41 16.05 -7.10 -5.38
N ALA A 42 15.27 -6.14 -4.87
CA ALA A 42 13.82 -6.07 -5.01
C ALA A 42 13.42 -4.73 -5.62
N ASP A 43 12.29 -4.69 -6.30
CA ASP A 43 11.80 -3.50 -6.99
C ASP A 43 10.91 -2.64 -6.08
N CYS A 44 10.14 -3.29 -5.21
CA CYS A 44 9.14 -2.67 -4.36
C CYS A 44 9.19 -3.24 -2.94
N VAL A 45 8.89 -2.40 -1.97
CA VAL A 45 8.62 -2.80 -0.59
C VAL A 45 7.16 -2.46 -0.29
N GLU A 46 6.40 -3.44 0.19
CA GLU A 46 5.04 -3.24 0.67
C GLU A 46 5.04 -3.04 2.18
N TRP A 47 4.43 -1.99 2.68
CA TRP A 47 4.18 -1.84 4.10
C TRP A 47 2.74 -2.23 4.44
N ARG A 48 2.58 -3.31 5.23
CA ARG A 48 1.31 -3.82 5.77
C ARG A 48 0.94 -3.04 7.04
N VAL A 49 0.22 -1.94 6.85
CA VAL A 49 -0.14 -1.02 7.95
C VAL A 49 -1.09 -1.66 8.96
N ASP A 50 -1.95 -2.57 8.53
CA ASP A 50 -2.87 -3.31 9.40
C ASP A 50 -2.18 -4.15 10.50
N LEU A 51 -0.89 -4.43 10.33
CA LEU A 51 -0.07 -5.15 11.31
C LEU A 51 0.66 -4.22 12.28
N PHE A 52 0.70 -2.94 12.00
CA PHE A 52 1.37 -1.94 12.84
C PHE A 52 0.57 -1.67 14.12
N ASP A 53 1.19 -1.79 15.31
CA ASP A 53 0.52 -1.62 16.60
C ASP A 53 -0.12 -0.23 16.77
N ALA A 54 0.41 0.80 16.12
CA ALA A 54 -0.13 2.15 16.12
C ALA A 54 -0.91 2.51 14.83
N ALA A 55 -1.44 1.53 14.10
CA ALA A 55 -2.18 1.76 12.85
C ALA A 55 -3.42 2.65 13.02
N ALA A 56 -4.00 2.70 14.22
CA ALA A 56 -5.15 3.55 14.55
C ALA A 56 -4.78 5.03 14.79
N ASP A 57 -3.49 5.37 14.94
CA ASP A 57 -3.00 6.76 15.05
C ASP A 57 -2.49 7.25 13.68
N PRO A 58 -3.26 8.12 12.99
CA PRO A 58 -2.84 8.67 11.69
C PRO A 58 -1.48 9.40 11.76
N GLY A 59 -1.19 10.06 12.87
CA GLY A 59 0.08 10.75 13.07
C GLY A 59 1.26 9.79 13.16
N ALA A 60 1.08 8.64 13.83
CA ALA A 60 2.11 7.59 13.86
C ALA A 60 2.33 6.97 12.49
N VAL A 61 1.24 6.72 11.74
CA VAL A 61 1.32 6.21 10.37
C VAL A 61 2.11 7.16 9.47
N VAL A 62 1.77 8.45 9.47
CA VAL A 62 2.46 9.47 8.66
C VAL A 62 3.95 9.57 9.01
N ARG A 63 4.27 9.58 10.31
CA ARG A 63 5.68 9.63 10.76
C ARG A 63 6.47 8.39 10.32
N CYS A 64 5.89 7.21 10.47
CA CYS A 64 6.53 5.96 10.04
C CYS A 64 6.73 5.93 8.52
N LEU A 65 5.71 6.34 7.75
CA LEU A 65 5.74 6.41 6.30
C LEU A 65 6.85 7.33 5.78
N ALA A 66 7.00 8.50 6.38
CA ALA A 66 8.08 9.44 6.03
C ALA A 66 9.47 8.82 6.27
N LYS A 67 9.66 8.12 7.39
CA LYS A 67 10.92 7.42 7.70
C LYS A 67 11.18 6.28 6.72
N LEU A 68 10.15 5.50 6.37
CA LEU A 68 10.23 4.44 5.36
C LEU A 68 10.68 5.00 4.02
N ARG A 69 10.11 6.12 3.57
CA ARG A 69 10.50 6.75 2.30
C ARG A 69 11.98 7.11 2.28
N VAL A 70 12.52 7.67 3.38
CA VAL A 70 13.94 8.02 3.49
C VAL A 70 14.83 6.78 3.40
N LEU A 71 14.48 5.69 4.09
CA LEU A 71 15.26 4.46 4.10
C LEU A 71 15.24 3.72 2.77
N LEU A 72 14.09 3.66 2.11
CA LEU A 72 13.90 2.91 0.88
C LEU A 72 14.42 3.62 -0.37
N LYS A 73 14.72 4.93 -0.28
CA LYS A 73 15.32 5.72 -1.39
C LYS A 73 14.54 5.55 -2.70
N GLU A 74 15.18 4.90 -3.68
CA GLU A 74 14.64 4.70 -5.02
C GLU A 74 13.73 3.48 -5.17
N LYS A 75 13.61 2.62 -4.15
CA LYS A 75 12.67 1.50 -4.21
C LYS A 75 11.24 2.00 -4.16
N LEU A 76 10.36 1.32 -4.89
CA LEU A 76 8.94 1.59 -4.80
C LEU A 76 8.42 1.28 -3.39
N LEU A 77 7.56 2.14 -2.87
CA LEU A 77 6.85 1.94 -1.62
C LEU A 77 5.35 1.78 -1.90
N LEU A 78 4.86 0.55 -1.72
CA LEU A 78 3.44 0.23 -1.73
C LEU A 78 2.91 0.29 -0.30
N VAL A 79 1.83 1.03 -0.08
CA VAL A 79 1.17 1.13 1.23
C VAL A 79 -0.15 0.37 1.17
N THR A 80 -0.30 -0.61 2.07
CA THR A 80 -1.47 -1.50 2.14
C THR A 80 -2.08 -1.48 3.53
N LEU A 81 -3.36 -1.11 3.62
CA LEU A 81 -4.21 -1.36 4.78
C LEU A 81 -5.16 -2.52 4.44
N ARG A 82 -4.79 -3.73 4.81
CA ARG A 82 -5.63 -4.91 4.60
C ARG A 82 -6.73 -4.94 5.64
N THR A 83 -8.00 -4.90 5.20
CA THR A 83 -9.14 -4.97 6.11
C THR A 83 -9.33 -6.39 6.65
N LYS A 84 -9.99 -6.50 7.79
CA LYS A 84 -10.28 -7.80 8.39
C LYS A 84 -11.13 -8.69 7.48
N GLU A 85 -12.02 -8.09 6.72
CA GLU A 85 -12.89 -8.73 5.75
C GLU A 85 -12.11 -9.41 4.62
N GLU A 86 -10.95 -8.86 4.27
CA GLU A 86 -10.03 -9.41 3.27
C GLU A 86 -8.78 -10.06 3.89
N GLY A 87 -8.87 -10.51 5.15
CA GLY A 87 -7.83 -11.29 5.83
C GLY A 87 -6.76 -10.46 6.54
N GLY A 88 -7.01 -9.18 6.78
CA GLY A 88 -6.15 -8.31 7.58
C GLY A 88 -6.34 -8.49 9.09
N SER A 89 -5.59 -7.73 9.87
CA SER A 89 -5.49 -7.89 11.32
C SER A 89 -6.44 -7.00 12.11
N ILE A 90 -6.89 -5.87 11.55
CA ILE A 90 -7.71 -4.90 12.26
C ILE A 90 -9.06 -4.68 11.56
N PRO A 91 -10.15 -4.56 12.33
CA PRO A 91 -11.42 -4.10 11.76
C PRO A 91 -11.33 -2.60 11.46
N VAL A 92 -11.77 -2.22 10.27
CA VAL A 92 -11.77 -0.82 9.84
C VAL A 92 -13.16 -0.50 9.30
N SER A 93 -13.78 0.59 9.78
CA SER A 93 -15.03 1.07 9.17
C SER A 93 -14.75 1.61 7.75
N HIS A 94 -15.76 1.59 6.90
CA HIS A 94 -15.65 2.14 5.55
C HIS A 94 -15.10 3.58 5.56
N GLU A 95 -15.66 4.44 6.40
CA GLU A 95 -15.17 5.82 6.55
C GLU A 95 -13.71 5.89 7.05
N GLY A 96 -13.34 5.02 7.99
CA GLY A 96 -11.95 4.90 8.48
C GLY A 96 -10.99 4.48 7.38
N TYR A 97 -11.40 3.54 6.53
CA TYR A 97 -10.65 3.09 5.36
C TYR A 97 -10.41 4.22 4.35
N LEU A 98 -11.47 4.94 3.98
CA LEU A 98 -11.37 6.07 3.06
C LEU A 98 -10.46 7.18 3.62
N ARG A 99 -10.59 7.49 4.92
CA ARG A 99 -9.77 8.48 5.60
C ARG A 99 -8.29 8.06 5.60
N PHE A 100 -8.00 6.80 5.88
CA PHE A 100 -6.64 6.26 5.82
C PHE A 100 -6.03 6.47 4.44
N LEU A 101 -6.73 6.05 3.38
CA LEU A 101 -6.22 6.18 2.01
C LEU A 101 -5.87 7.64 1.68
N ARG A 102 -6.77 8.58 1.98
CA ARG A 102 -6.52 10.02 1.76
C ARG A 102 -5.35 10.53 2.59
N THR A 103 -5.25 10.11 3.86
CA THR A 103 -4.09 10.48 4.72
C THR A 103 -2.77 10.03 4.08
N VAL A 104 -2.70 8.84 3.52
CA VAL A 104 -1.49 8.36 2.82
C VAL A 104 -1.20 9.20 1.57
N LEU A 105 -2.22 9.50 0.77
CA LEU A 105 -2.07 10.28 -0.46
C LEU A 105 -1.56 11.71 -0.20
N ASP A 106 -1.90 12.29 0.96
CA ASP A 106 -1.47 13.63 1.35
C ASP A 106 0.01 13.69 1.79
N THR A 107 0.71 12.55 1.90
CA THR A 107 2.10 12.52 2.43
C THR A 107 3.20 12.67 1.38
N ASP A 108 2.90 12.50 0.10
CA ASP A 108 3.91 12.42 -0.99
C ASP A 108 5.01 11.35 -0.76
N CYS A 109 4.73 10.35 0.08
CA CYS A 109 5.71 9.32 0.45
C CYS A 109 5.50 7.99 -0.29
N ALA A 110 4.26 7.66 -0.64
CA ALA A 110 3.90 6.41 -1.32
C ALA A 110 4.06 6.53 -2.84
N ASP A 111 4.53 5.46 -3.47
CA ASP A 111 4.54 5.34 -4.94
C ASP A 111 3.31 4.58 -5.44
N LEU A 112 2.86 3.61 -4.63
CA LEU A 112 1.67 2.81 -4.89
C LEU A 112 0.82 2.74 -3.62
N ILE A 113 -0.49 2.64 -3.80
CA ILE A 113 -1.45 2.39 -2.74
C ILE A 113 -2.34 1.21 -3.12
N ASP A 114 -2.58 0.31 -2.16
CA ASP A 114 -3.53 -0.80 -2.33
C ASP A 114 -4.94 -0.29 -2.02
N ILE A 115 -5.87 -0.51 -2.94
CA ILE A 115 -7.29 -0.21 -2.76
C ILE A 115 -8.09 -1.48 -2.98
N GLU A 116 -8.74 -1.96 -1.92
CA GLU A 116 -9.61 -3.14 -1.97
C GLU A 116 -10.88 -2.83 -2.77
N PHE A 117 -11.09 -3.56 -3.86
CA PHE A 117 -12.16 -3.32 -4.82
C PHE A 117 -13.56 -3.29 -4.18
N PHE A 118 -13.87 -4.31 -3.37
CA PHE A 118 -15.21 -4.41 -2.76
C PHE A 118 -15.35 -3.53 -1.52
N THR A 119 -14.29 -3.34 -0.76
CA THR A 119 -14.28 -2.44 0.41
C THR A 119 -14.46 -0.98 0.00
N ALA A 120 -13.82 -0.55 -1.09
CA ALA A 120 -13.99 0.80 -1.64
C ALA A 120 -15.37 1.00 -2.29
N GLY A 121 -15.94 -0.06 -2.89
CA GLY A 121 -17.28 -0.04 -3.47
C GLY A 121 -17.49 1.12 -4.45
N THR A 122 -18.50 1.91 -4.21
CA THR A 122 -18.87 3.06 -5.06
C THR A 122 -17.88 4.24 -5.00
N ASP A 123 -17.01 4.28 -3.98
CA ASP A 123 -15.98 5.32 -3.83
C ASP A 123 -14.71 5.03 -4.65
N LEU A 124 -14.57 3.80 -5.18
CA LEU A 124 -13.36 3.38 -5.91
C LEU A 124 -12.96 4.34 -7.05
N PRO A 125 -13.87 4.79 -7.95
CA PRO A 125 -13.47 5.70 -9.03
C PRO A 125 -12.91 7.04 -8.52
N ALA A 126 -13.49 7.59 -7.44
CA ALA A 126 -13.03 8.83 -6.85
C ALA A 126 -11.66 8.64 -6.18
N LEU A 127 -11.45 7.54 -5.43
CA LEU A 127 -10.17 7.20 -4.81
C LEU A 127 -9.05 7.00 -5.85
N VAL A 128 -9.34 6.34 -6.97
CA VAL A 128 -8.38 6.18 -8.07
C VAL A 128 -8.00 7.53 -8.65
N GLN A 129 -8.98 8.44 -8.83
CA GLN A 129 -8.71 9.79 -9.31
C GLN A 129 -7.89 10.60 -8.31
N ASP A 130 -8.21 10.53 -7.00
CA ASP A 130 -7.45 11.18 -5.93
C ASP A 130 -5.99 10.69 -5.94
N ALA A 131 -5.77 9.36 -6.01
CA ALA A 131 -4.44 8.76 -6.08
C ALA A 131 -3.66 9.25 -7.31
N HIS A 132 -4.28 9.25 -8.49
CA HIS A 132 -3.63 9.72 -9.72
C HIS A 132 -3.29 11.20 -9.66
N THR A 133 -4.14 12.02 -9.04
CA THR A 133 -3.88 13.45 -8.82
C THR A 133 -2.68 13.68 -7.89
N ALA A 134 -2.53 12.84 -6.86
CA ALA A 134 -1.38 12.82 -5.98
C ALA A 134 -0.12 12.18 -6.63
N GLY A 135 -0.18 11.71 -7.87
CA GLY A 135 0.94 11.04 -8.55
C GLY A 135 1.16 9.58 -8.12
N VAL A 136 0.31 9.04 -7.26
CA VAL A 136 0.38 7.67 -6.72
C VAL A 136 -0.34 6.70 -7.65
N LYS A 137 0.23 5.50 -7.87
CA LYS A 137 -0.41 4.44 -8.67
C LYS A 137 -1.23 3.52 -7.78
N VAL A 138 -2.29 2.96 -8.33
CA VAL A 138 -3.22 2.10 -7.60
C VAL A 138 -2.96 0.63 -7.92
N VAL A 139 -2.87 -0.19 -6.87
CA VAL A 139 -3.05 -1.63 -6.93
C VAL A 139 -4.47 -1.90 -6.48
N CYS A 140 -5.33 -2.33 -7.40
CA CYS A 140 -6.70 -2.69 -7.05
C CYS A 140 -6.74 -4.16 -6.68
N SER A 141 -7.06 -4.47 -5.43
CA SER A 141 -6.98 -5.81 -4.87
C SER A 141 -8.33 -6.39 -4.47
N ASN A 142 -8.39 -7.72 -4.38
CA ASN A 142 -9.50 -8.46 -3.77
C ASN A 142 -8.98 -9.78 -3.24
N HIS A 143 -9.34 -10.11 -1.99
CA HIS A 143 -8.98 -11.37 -1.33
C HIS A 143 -10.24 -12.03 -0.79
N ASP A 144 -10.58 -13.19 -1.34
CA ASP A 144 -11.69 -14.03 -0.91
C ASP A 144 -11.15 -15.42 -0.55
N PHE A 145 -11.24 -15.77 0.72
CA PHE A 145 -10.75 -17.06 1.24
C PHE A 145 -11.87 -18.12 1.32
N ALA A 146 -13.13 -17.75 1.07
CA ALA A 146 -14.28 -18.62 1.22
C ALA A 146 -14.90 -19.04 -0.12
N SER A 147 -14.84 -18.18 -1.13
CA SER A 147 -15.47 -18.43 -2.43
C SER A 147 -14.77 -17.67 -3.56
N ALA A 148 -14.84 -18.20 -4.78
CA ALA A 148 -14.42 -17.45 -5.96
C ALA A 148 -15.55 -16.46 -6.35
N ARG A 149 -15.33 -15.16 -6.16
CA ARG A 149 -16.26 -14.14 -6.66
C ARG A 149 -16.11 -13.97 -8.17
N SER A 150 -17.23 -13.99 -8.88
CA SER A 150 -17.23 -13.66 -10.31
C SER A 150 -17.07 -12.16 -10.48
N ILE A 151 -15.96 -11.74 -11.05
CA ILE A 151 -15.75 -10.35 -11.48
C ILE A 151 -16.11 -10.31 -12.95
N CYS A 152 -17.27 -9.74 -13.29
CA CYS A 152 -17.57 -9.35 -14.67
C CYS A 152 -16.82 -8.04 -14.95
N LEU A 153 -15.81 -8.13 -15.81
CA LEU A 153 -15.11 -6.98 -16.38
C LEU A 153 -15.89 -6.44 -17.58
#